data_cca1a9f7d73166e16901526d6a7e773a
#
_entry.id   cca1a9f7d73166e16901526d6a7e773a
#
_cell.length_a   1.000
_cell.length_b   1.000
_cell.length_c   1.000
_cell.angle_alpha   90.00
_cell.angle_beta   90.00
_cell.angle_gamma   90.00
#
_symmetry.space_group_name_H-M   'P 1'
#
loop_
_entity.id
_entity.type
_entity.pdbx_description
1 polymer ?
#
loop_
_entity_poly.entity_id
_entity_poly.type
_entity_poly.pdbx_seq_one_letter_code
_entity_poly.pdbx_strand_id
1 'polypeptide(L)'
;MTSNPASRRMAPVEEQMPVLMAGTEFGDPATRTTMERELRLRIEEDRPLRVYCGYDPTRVDLHLGHSVSMRKLRQFQDLGHEVTFLIGSFTALIGDPTGQDKTRPVLTPDDVATNARTYTDQAFHILDRERTNVAYNADWLGKLTFADVTRLTAHYTLQQFLRRENFAKRQAAGDPIHVSEFLYAMMQAYDAHHLQADVQIGGTDQTFNLLAGRQLQEASDQRPQVCLTLPILVGTDGHQKMSKSYGNYIGITETPSDMFGKVMSVPDSAIIEYFTLVTPLSPSDIDAIGAAIEARTLAPMDAKKRLGEEITAVFHSREAAIEARAYFEATVQRKETPDEMPEHAVLGRVALADALREAAVVKSNGEVRRLAEQGALVVNGEKVTDFNIEVGPGDEIRVGRHRFLRIVAQ
;
A
#
# COMPACT_ATOMS: atom_id res chain seq x y z
N MET A 1 -31.38 26.73 -10.85
CA MET A 1 -32.12 25.93 -9.83
C MET A 1 -31.12 24.92 -9.32
N THR A 2 -30.44 25.25 -8.23
CA THR A 2 -29.49 24.36 -7.56
C THR A 2 -30.26 23.29 -6.83
N SER A 3 -30.17 22.05 -7.26
CA SER A 3 -30.69 20.92 -6.56
C SER A 3 -30.03 20.82 -5.18
N ASN A 4 -30.81 21.09 -4.14
CA ASN A 4 -30.45 20.82 -2.75
C ASN A 4 -30.11 19.32 -2.65
N PRO A 5 -28.89 18.91 -2.24
CA PRO A 5 -28.62 17.50 -2.00
C PRO A 5 -29.50 17.11 -0.81
N ALA A 6 -30.58 16.38 -1.09
CA ALA A 6 -31.43 15.78 -0.06
C ALA A 6 -30.50 15.11 0.96
N SER A 7 -30.65 15.43 2.24
CA SER A 7 -29.92 14.84 3.35
C SER A 7 -30.05 13.32 3.27
N ARG A 8 -29.05 12.67 2.69
CA ARG A 8 -29.00 11.22 2.60
C ARG A 8 -28.78 10.76 4.04
N ARG A 9 -29.80 10.16 4.63
CA ARG A 9 -29.70 9.59 5.97
C ARG A 9 -28.54 8.62 6.01
N MET A 10 -27.65 8.79 6.99
CA MET A 10 -26.50 7.90 7.16
C MET A 10 -26.98 6.47 7.45
N ALA A 11 -26.17 5.47 7.08
CA ALA A 11 -26.45 4.09 7.46
C ALA A 11 -26.47 3.95 9.00
N PRO A 12 -27.30 3.05 9.56
CA PRO A 12 -27.33 2.84 11.00
C PRO A 12 -25.97 2.49 11.59
N VAL A 13 -25.73 2.88 12.83
CA VAL A 13 -24.48 2.60 13.56
C VAL A 13 -24.12 1.12 13.52
N GLU A 14 -25.11 0.25 13.68
CA GLU A 14 -24.92 -1.21 13.71
C GLU A 14 -24.49 -1.80 12.36
N GLU A 15 -24.72 -1.10 11.27
CA GLU A 15 -24.23 -1.46 9.94
C GLU A 15 -22.82 -0.90 9.69
N GLN A 16 -22.53 0.30 10.20
CA GLN A 16 -21.25 0.97 9.99
C GLN A 16 -20.13 0.37 10.85
N MET A 17 -20.36 0.18 12.16
CA MET A 17 -19.32 -0.24 13.10
C MET A 17 -18.61 -1.54 12.71
N PRO A 18 -19.27 -2.63 12.30
CA PRO A 18 -18.58 -3.84 11.89
C PRO A 18 -17.61 -3.62 10.72
N VAL A 19 -17.99 -2.79 9.73
CA VAL A 19 -17.17 -2.48 8.57
C VAL A 19 -15.99 -1.59 8.96
N LEU A 20 -16.24 -0.54 9.74
CA LEU A 20 -15.21 0.43 10.11
C LEU A 20 -14.19 -0.12 11.11
N MET A 21 -14.60 -1.03 11.99
CA MET A 21 -13.71 -1.67 12.96
C MET A 21 -13.02 -2.92 12.42
N ALA A 22 -13.48 -3.52 11.33
CA ALA A 22 -12.81 -4.66 10.72
C ALA A 22 -11.37 -4.32 10.31
N GLY A 23 -10.43 -5.21 10.62
CA GLY A 23 -9.01 -5.04 10.30
C GLY A 23 -8.30 -3.92 11.05
N THR A 24 -8.92 -3.30 12.09
CA THR A 24 -8.24 -2.34 12.96
C THR A 24 -7.39 -3.05 14.00
N GLU A 25 -6.24 -2.48 14.31
CA GLU A 25 -5.32 -2.97 15.34
C GLU A 25 -4.91 -1.81 16.25
N PHE A 26 -4.94 -2.04 17.56
CA PHE A 26 -4.57 -1.07 18.57
C PHE A 26 -3.50 -1.66 19.49
N GLY A 27 -2.58 -0.82 19.98
CA GLY A 27 -1.48 -1.29 20.82
C GLY A 27 -1.92 -1.92 22.16
N ASP A 28 -3.13 -1.58 22.61
CA ASP A 28 -3.71 -2.14 23.84
C ASP A 28 -5.26 -2.14 23.81
N PRO A 29 -5.91 -3.02 24.61
CA PRO A 29 -7.37 -3.15 24.64
C PRO A 29 -8.11 -1.90 25.14
N ALA A 30 -7.51 -1.09 26.02
CA ALA A 30 -8.15 0.10 26.56
C ALA A 30 -8.24 1.20 25.49
N THR A 31 -7.18 1.37 24.70
CA THR A 31 -7.18 2.27 23.52
C THR A 31 -8.25 1.82 22.52
N ARG A 32 -8.32 0.53 22.19
CA ARG A 32 -9.37 -0.01 21.31
C ARG A 32 -10.76 0.34 21.81
N THR A 33 -11.05 0.03 23.07
CA THR A 33 -12.37 0.29 23.67
C THR A 33 -12.72 1.77 23.63
N THR A 34 -11.74 2.65 23.87
CA THR A 34 -11.94 4.09 23.84
C THR A 34 -12.26 4.56 22.42
N MET A 35 -11.46 4.17 21.43
CA MET A 35 -11.64 4.58 20.02
C MET A 35 -12.94 4.05 19.43
N GLU A 36 -13.29 2.80 19.73
CA GLU A 36 -14.55 2.20 19.30
C GLU A 36 -15.77 2.94 19.87
N ARG A 37 -15.76 3.24 21.18
CA ARG A 37 -16.82 4.01 21.84
C ARG A 37 -16.94 5.42 21.24
N GLU A 38 -15.83 6.10 21.04
CA GLU A 38 -15.83 7.46 20.51
C GLU A 38 -16.27 7.50 19.03
N LEU A 39 -15.90 6.49 18.22
CA LEU A 39 -16.38 6.37 16.85
C LEU A 39 -17.90 6.17 16.82
N ARG A 40 -18.41 5.26 17.65
CA ARG A 40 -19.85 5.01 17.80
C ARG A 40 -20.62 6.30 18.12
N LEU A 41 -20.18 7.02 19.12
CA LEU A 41 -20.81 8.30 19.53
C LEU A 41 -20.80 9.35 18.42
N ARG A 42 -19.78 9.36 17.55
CA ARG A 42 -19.73 10.30 16.41
C ARG A 42 -20.68 9.89 15.29
N ILE A 43 -20.82 8.59 15.03
CA ILE A 43 -21.75 8.07 14.02
C ILE A 43 -23.21 8.30 14.46
N GLU A 44 -23.48 8.21 15.78
CA GLU A 44 -24.81 8.50 16.36
C GLU A 44 -25.26 9.96 16.16
N GLU A 45 -24.35 10.88 15.83
CA GLU A 45 -24.69 12.27 15.50
C GLU A 45 -25.39 12.40 14.12
N ASP A 46 -25.53 11.32 13.34
CA ASP A 46 -26.21 11.24 12.03
C ASP A 46 -25.74 12.33 11.03
N ARG A 47 -24.42 12.59 11.03
CA ARG A 47 -23.76 13.49 10.09
C ARG A 47 -22.55 12.85 9.45
N PRO A 48 -22.10 13.30 8.24
CA PRO A 48 -20.83 12.91 7.70
C PRO A 48 -19.67 13.26 8.64
N LEU A 49 -18.78 12.29 8.89
CA LEU A 49 -17.55 12.50 9.62
C LEU A 49 -16.45 12.98 8.67
N ARG A 50 -15.59 13.87 9.11
CA ARG A 50 -14.38 14.29 8.40
C ARG A 50 -13.26 13.30 8.69
N VAL A 51 -12.93 12.49 7.72
CA VAL A 51 -11.97 11.39 7.83
C VAL A 51 -10.77 11.65 6.94
N TYR A 52 -9.56 11.48 7.44
CA TYR A 52 -8.37 11.64 6.61
C TYR A 52 -7.28 10.61 6.90
N CYS A 53 -6.39 10.46 5.93
CA CYS A 53 -5.11 9.79 6.07
C CYS A 53 -4.06 10.58 5.30
N GLY A 54 -2.89 10.80 5.91
CA GLY A 54 -1.77 11.50 5.32
C GLY A 54 -0.79 10.54 4.63
N TYR A 55 -0.26 10.96 3.49
CA TYR A 55 0.71 10.22 2.69
C TYR A 55 1.85 11.14 2.27
N ASP A 56 3.05 10.84 2.75
CA ASP A 56 4.26 11.52 2.31
C ASP A 56 4.71 10.96 0.95
N PRO A 57 4.78 11.76 -0.12
CA PRO A 57 5.14 11.31 -1.45
C PRO A 57 6.66 11.08 -1.58
N THR A 58 7.18 10.10 -0.87
CA THR A 58 8.61 9.81 -0.78
C THR A 58 9.16 9.00 -1.96
N ARG A 59 8.29 8.42 -2.79
CA ARG A 59 8.63 7.61 -3.98
C ARG A 59 7.54 7.74 -5.03
N VAL A 60 7.83 7.33 -6.27
CA VAL A 60 6.88 7.45 -7.39
C VAL A 60 5.72 6.46 -7.30
N ASP A 61 5.98 5.21 -6.87
CA ASP A 61 4.98 4.14 -6.89
C ASP A 61 4.55 3.67 -5.50
N LEU A 62 3.28 3.33 -5.39
CA LEU A 62 2.67 2.70 -4.24
C LEU A 62 2.71 1.16 -4.34
N HIS A 63 2.49 0.49 -3.22
CA HIS A 63 2.34 -0.95 -3.12
C HIS A 63 1.15 -1.31 -2.22
N LEU A 64 0.74 -2.58 -2.15
CA LEU A 64 -0.43 -3.02 -1.38
C LEU A 64 -0.41 -2.59 0.09
N GLY A 65 0.76 -2.43 0.71
CA GLY A 65 0.84 -1.90 2.08
C GLY A 65 0.24 -0.51 2.23
N HIS A 66 0.34 0.37 1.21
CA HIS A 66 -0.31 1.68 1.23
C HIS A 66 -1.82 1.57 0.97
N SER A 67 -2.25 0.56 0.21
CA SER A 67 -3.66 0.37 -0.10
C SER A 67 -4.51 0.04 1.14
N VAL A 68 -3.91 -0.47 2.21
CA VAL A 68 -4.60 -0.81 3.46
C VAL A 68 -5.36 0.40 4.03
N SER A 69 -4.67 1.53 4.22
CA SER A 69 -5.30 2.76 4.70
C SER A 69 -6.25 3.39 3.68
N MET A 70 -5.93 3.30 2.38
CA MET A 70 -6.83 3.76 1.31
C MET A 70 -8.12 2.95 1.26
N ARG A 71 -8.05 1.64 1.48
CA ARG A 71 -9.23 0.78 1.60
C ARG A 71 -10.11 1.18 2.79
N LYS A 72 -9.51 1.52 3.93
CA LYS A 72 -10.24 2.01 5.09
C LYS A 72 -10.90 3.37 4.79
N LEU A 73 -10.21 4.30 4.14
CA LEU A 73 -10.81 5.55 3.65
C LEU A 73 -11.99 5.27 2.71
N ARG A 74 -11.86 4.31 1.78
CA ARG A 74 -12.94 3.92 0.87
C ARG A 74 -14.16 3.39 1.62
N GLN A 75 -13.98 2.60 2.67
CA GLN A 75 -15.09 2.13 3.51
C GLN A 75 -15.88 3.29 4.14
N PHE A 76 -15.19 4.31 4.66
CA PHE A 76 -15.83 5.54 5.12
C PHE A 76 -16.57 6.27 3.99
N GLN A 77 -15.96 6.36 2.83
CA GLN A 77 -16.54 7.01 1.65
C GLN A 77 -17.81 6.30 1.19
N ASP A 78 -17.82 4.96 1.15
CA ASP A 78 -18.99 4.15 0.77
C ASP A 78 -20.14 4.32 1.75
N LEU A 79 -19.86 4.53 3.03
CA LEU A 79 -20.83 4.81 4.08
C LEU A 79 -21.32 6.27 4.10
N GLY A 80 -20.77 7.14 3.25
CA GLY A 80 -21.25 8.52 3.07
C GLY A 80 -20.48 9.58 3.86
N HIS A 81 -19.33 9.25 4.45
CA HIS A 81 -18.48 10.20 5.16
C HIS A 81 -17.62 11.03 4.21
N GLU A 82 -17.14 12.18 4.69
CA GLU A 82 -16.25 13.09 3.98
C GLU A 82 -14.80 12.60 4.10
N VAL A 83 -14.20 12.21 2.97
CA VAL A 83 -12.85 11.65 2.95
C VAL A 83 -11.86 12.64 2.37
N THR A 84 -10.77 12.86 3.09
CA THR A 84 -9.61 13.64 2.64
C THR A 84 -8.39 12.74 2.47
N PHE A 85 -7.88 12.69 1.24
CA PHE A 85 -6.56 12.14 0.90
C PHE A 85 -5.54 13.27 1.04
N LEU A 86 -4.79 13.25 2.14
CA LEU A 86 -3.84 14.31 2.47
C LEU A 86 -2.45 13.98 1.91
N ILE A 87 -1.94 14.82 1.04
CA ILE A 87 -0.57 14.78 0.57
C ILE A 87 0.33 15.54 1.56
N GLY A 88 1.28 14.83 2.16
CA GLY A 88 2.29 15.37 3.03
C GLY A 88 3.36 16.15 2.27
N SER A 89 2.96 17.19 1.54
CA SER A 89 3.86 17.96 0.68
C SER A 89 4.88 18.80 1.44
N PHE A 90 4.59 19.15 2.69
CA PHE A 90 5.53 19.80 3.59
C PHE A 90 6.26 18.80 4.49
N THR A 91 5.53 17.86 5.06
CA THR A 91 6.09 16.83 5.95
C THR A 91 7.10 15.94 5.28
N ALA A 92 6.93 15.64 3.99
CA ALA A 92 7.88 14.87 3.18
C ALA A 92 9.28 15.53 3.08
N LEU A 93 9.38 16.84 3.20
CA LEU A 93 10.66 17.56 3.19
C LEU A 93 11.49 17.29 4.46
N ILE A 94 10.83 16.90 5.56
CA ILE A 94 11.50 16.54 6.81
C ILE A 94 11.65 15.01 6.89
N GLY A 95 10.62 14.27 6.48
CA GLY A 95 10.54 12.81 6.52
C GLY A 95 10.16 12.28 7.90
N ASP A 96 9.24 11.32 7.90
CA ASP A 96 8.79 10.64 9.10
C ASP A 96 9.93 9.85 9.77
N PRO A 97 10.29 10.13 11.03
CA PRO A 97 11.29 9.37 11.76
C PRO A 97 10.80 7.98 12.22
N THR A 98 9.52 7.68 12.09
CA THR A 98 8.90 6.44 12.56
C THR A 98 9.54 5.21 11.88
N GLY A 99 9.96 4.22 12.70
CA GLY A 99 10.53 2.97 12.20
C GLY A 99 11.83 3.14 11.41
N GLN A 100 12.57 4.23 11.63
CA GLN A 100 13.86 4.50 10.99
C GLN A 100 14.99 4.46 11.99
N ASP A 101 16.03 3.71 11.63
CA ASP A 101 17.30 3.66 12.39
C ASP A 101 18.31 4.72 11.90
N LYS A 102 18.02 5.37 10.76
CA LYS A 102 18.87 6.41 10.14
C LYS A 102 18.05 7.55 9.58
N THR A 103 18.62 8.73 9.49
CA THR A 103 18.04 9.91 8.85
C THR A 103 17.75 9.65 7.37
N ARG A 104 16.56 10.02 6.89
CA ARG A 104 16.19 9.91 5.46
C ARG A 104 16.92 10.95 4.62
N PRO A 105 17.18 10.67 3.32
CA PRO A 105 17.57 11.70 2.37
C PRO A 105 16.47 12.77 2.29
N VAL A 106 16.87 14.02 2.29
CA VAL A 106 15.97 15.17 2.13
C VAL A 106 15.49 15.23 0.68
N LEU A 107 14.19 15.26 0.47
CA LEU A 107 13.57 15.45 -0.85
C LEU A 107 13.55 16.94 -1.21
N THR A 108 13.64 17.23 -2.50
CA THR A 108 13.39 18.58 -3.00
C THR A 108 11.89 18.84 -3.18
N PRO A 109 11.44 20.10 -3.18
CA PRO A 109 10.04 20.43 -3.48
C PRO A 109 9.57 19.89 -4.85
N ASP A 110 10.44 19.85 -5.84
CA ASP A 110 10.12 19.32 -7.18
C ASP A 110 9.94 17.80 -7.17
N ASP A 111 10.76 17.06 -6.40
CA ASP A 111 10.59 15.62 -6.19
C ASP A 111 9.23 15.33 -5.53
N VAL A 112 8.89 16.11 -4.49
CA VAL A 112 7.62 15.98 -3.78
C VAL A 112 6.44 16.27 -4.70
N ALA A 113 6.50 17.32 -5.51
CA ALA A 113 5.44 17.68 -6.44
C ALA A 113 5.23 16.62 -7.52
N THR A 114 6.31 16.04 -8.04
CA THR A 114 6.27 14.97 -9.04
C THR A 114 5.66 13.70 -8.45
N ASN A 115 6.14 13.27 -7.29
CA ASN A 115 5.63 12.07 -6.63
C ASN A 115 4.17 12.22 -6.17
N ALA A 116 3.75 13.43 -5.74
CA ALA A 116 2.38 13.68 -5.30
C ALA A 116 1.34 13.44 -6.40
N ARG A 117 1.66 13.80 -7.65
CA ARG A 117 0.76 13.55 -8.79
C ARG A 117 0.53 12.06 -9.00
N THR A 118 1.61 11.27 -9.00
CA THR A 118 1.50 9.82 -9.18
C THR A 118 0.77 9.15 -8.01
N TYR A 119 0.96 9.62 -6.77
CA TYR A 119 0.23 9.12 -5.59
C TYR A 119 -1.27 9.32 -5.73
N THR A 120 -1.68 10.51 -6.15
CA THR A 120 -3.10 10.84 -6.33
C THR A 120 -3.74 9.97 -7.42
N ASP A 121 -3.07 9.82 -8.58
CA ASP A 121 -3.60 8.98 -9.66
C ASP A 121 -3.71 7.51 -9.24
N GLN A 122 -2.72 6.99 -8.53
CA GLN A 122 -2.72 5.63 -8.01
C GLN A 122 -3.78 5.42 -6.91
N ALA A 123 -4.02 6.41 -6.04
CA ALA A 123 -5.06 6.34 -5.01
C ALA A 123 -6.47 6.18 -5.60
N PHE A 124 -6.71 6.74 -6.78
CA PHE A 124 -8.00 6.67 -7.46
C PHE A 124 -8.32 5.31 -8.13
N HIS A 125 -7.44 4.33 -8.06
CA HIS A 125 -7.82 2.92 -8.28
C HIS A 125 -8.69 2.38 -7.14
N ILE A 126 -8.62 2.99 -5.94
CA ILE A 126 -9.35 2.55 -4.75
C ILE A 126 -10.43 3.56 -4.35
N LEU A 127 -10.07 4.85 -4.30
CA LEU A 127 -10.95 5.92 -3.88
C LEU A 127 -11.80 6.43 -5.04
N ASP A 128 -13.04 6.85 -4.74
CA ASP A 128 -13.89 7.54 -5.68
C ASP A 128 -13.38 8.98 -5.86
N ARG A 129 -12.96 9.32 -7.08
CA ARG A 129 -12.36 10.62 -7.43
C ARG A 129 -13.30 11.80 -7.13
N GLU A 130 -14.58 11.66 -7.41
CA GLU A 130 -15.56 12.75 -7.26
C GLU A 130 -15.93 13.00 -5.79
N ARG A 131 -15.68 12.01 -4.93
CA ARG A 131 -16.03 12.03 -3.51
C ARG A 131 -14.80 12.14 -2.60
N THR A 132 -13.62 12.36 -3.16
CA THR A 132 -12.37 12.48 -2.40
C THR A 132 -11.87 13.93 -2.42
N ASN A 133 -11.70 14.52 -1.24
CA ASN A 133 -10.97 15.76 -1.10
C ASN A 133 -9.47 15.47 -1.15
N VAL A 134 -8.74 16.05 -2.09
CA VAL A 134 -7.28 16.01 -2.12
C VAL A 134 -6.76 17.31 -1.51
N ALA A 135 -5.95 17.20 -0.46
CA ALA A 135 -5.37 18.36 0.22
C ALA A 135 -3.85 18.23 0.32
N TYR A 136 -3.17 19.36 0.38
CA TYR A 136 -1.71 19.46 0.47
C TYR A 136 -1.35 20.21 1.75
N ASN A 137 -0.62 19.58 2.67
CA ASN A 137 -0.34 20.23 3.95
C ASN A 137 0.63 21.42 3.86
N ALA A 138 1.35 21.59 2.76
CA ALA A 138 2.09 22.82 2.49
C ALA A 138 1.20 24.07 2.43
N ASP A 139 -0.09 23.93 2.12
CA ASP A 139 -1.02 25.05 2.01
C ASP A 139 -1.27 25.77 3.35
N TRP A 140 -1.09 25.08 4.47
CA TRP A 140 -1.20 25.64 5.81
C TRP A 140 0.10 25.59 6.61
N LEU A 141 0.88 24.52 6.57
CA LEU A 141 2.14 24.42 7.30
C LEU A 141 3.17 25.44 6.80
N GLY A 142 3.21 25.69 5.49
CA GLY A 142 4.09 26.71 4.89
C GLY A 142 3.76 28.15 5.27
N LYS A 143 2.59 28.40 5.86
CA LYS A 143 2.17 29.74 6.31
C LYS A 143 2.43 29.99 7.80
N LEU A 144 2.81 28.96 8.55
CA LEU A 144 3.10 29.10 9.97
C LEU A 144 4.34 29.96 10.16
N THR A 145 4.19 30.98 11.00
CA THR A 145 5.32 31.81 11.43
C THR A 145 6.14 31.10 12.50
N PHE A 146 7.36 31.59 12.74
CA PHE A 146 8.17 31.07 13.85
C PHE A 146 7.46 31.17 15.19
N ALA A 147 6.67 32.23 15.41
CA ALA A 147 5.84 32.36 16.62
C ALA A 147 4.75 31.30 16.72
N ASP A 148 4.14 30.92 15.58
CA ASP A 148 3.13 29.86 15.55
C ASP A 148 3.76 28.50 15.89
N VAL A 149 4.92 28.20 15.29
CA VAL A 149 5.67 26.97 15.59
C VAL A 149 6.09 26.92 17.07
N THR A 150 6.52 28.06 17.65
CA THR A 150 6.87 28.12 19.06
C THR A 150 5.66 27.85 19.95
N ARG A 151 4.48 28.38 19.62
CA ARG A 151 3.23 28.06 20.34
C ARG A 151 2.86 26.57 20.19
N LEU A 152 2.96 26.02 18.99
CA LEU A 152 2.68 24.62 18.73
C LEU A 152 3.59 23.69 19.56
N THR A 153 4.88 23.98 19.63
CA THR A 153 5.84 23.16 20.40
C THR A 153 5.57 23.19 21.91
N ALA A 154 4.94 24.24 22.43
CA ALA A 154 4.63 24.36 23.86
C ALA A 154 3.58 23.33 24.37
N HIS A 155 2.83 22.71 23.45
CA HIS A 155 1.86 21.65 23.81
C HIS A 155 2.50 20.27 24.04
N TYR A 156 3.81 20.13 23.79
CA TYR A 156 4.50 18.84 23.86
C TYR A 156 5.75 18.93 24.72
N THR A 157 6.15 17.82 25.33
CA THR A 157 7.40 17.74 26.09
C THR A 157 8.43 16.87 25.36
N LEU A 158 9.70 17.23 25.51
CA LEU A 158 10.81 16.42 24.96
C LEU A 158 10.76 14.97 25.47
N GLN A 159 10.39 14.76 26.73
CA GLN A 159 10.28 13.44 27.33
C GLN A 159 9.24 12.55 26.67
N GLN A 160 8.14 13.12 26.13
CA GLN A 160 7.15 12.35 25.37
C GLN A 160 7.77 11.78 24.09
N PHE A 161 8.55 12.58 23.36
CA PHE A 161 9.22 12.13 22.14
C PHE A 161 10.32 11.11 22.41
N LEU A 162 11.16 11.34 23.40
CA LEU A 162 12.28 10.44 23.73
C LEU A 162 11.84 9.05 24.21
N ARG A 163 10.58 8.91 24.64
CA ARG A 163 10.01 7.58 24.96
C ARG A 163 9.64 6.76 23.75
N ARG A 164 9.61 7.34 22.54
CA ARG A 164 9.37 6.57 21.30
C ARG A 164 10.50 5.58 21.09
N GLU A 165 10.15 4.36 20.74
CA GLU A 165 11.11 3.25 20.62
C GLU A 165 12.29 3.58 19.71
N ASN A 166 12.04 4.20 18.54
CA ASN A 166 13.08 4.60 17.60
C ASN A 166 14.05 5.64 18.18
N PHE A 167 13.53 6.66 18.91
CA PHE A 167 14.40 7.66 19.54
C PHE A 167 15.13 7.08 20.74
N ALA A 168 14.49 6.24 21.55
CA ALA A 168 15.15 5.57 22.67
C ALA A 168 16.30 4.66 22.21
N LYS A 169 16.11 3.90 21.14
CA LYS A 169 17.16 3.06 20.52
C LYS A 169 18.33 3.92 20.01
N ARG A 170 18.04 4.97 19.24
CA ARG A 170 19.07 5.86 18.70
C ARG A 170 19.83 6.60 19.81
N GLN A 171 19.13 7.07 20.84
CA GLN A 171 19.77 7.69 21.99
C GLN A 171 20.71 6.72 22.71
N ALA A 172 20.28 5.48 22.93
CA ALA A 172 21.12 4.44 23.55
C ALA A 172 22.34 4.06 22.69
N ALA A 173 22.20 4.10 21.37
CA ALA A 173 23.30 3.83 20.42
C ALA A 173 24.26 5.02 20.23
N GLY A 174 23.91 6.22 20.72
CA GLY A 174 24.65 7.45 20.47
C GLY A 174 24.45 8.02 19.05
N ASP A 175 23.44 7.56 18.33
CA ASP A 175 23.12 8.03 16.99
C ASP A 175 22.48 9.43 17.04
N PRO A 176 22.77 10.31 16.07
CA PRO A 176 22.23 11.67 16.07
C PRO A 176 20.72 11.68 15.92
N ILE A 177 20.04 12.50 16.73
CA ILE A 177 18.61 12.80 16.65
C ILE A 177 18.48 14.29 16.36
N HIS A 178 17.96 14.65 15.19
CA HIS A 178 17.79 16.05 14.81
C HIS A 178 16.51 16.64 15.41
N VAL A 179 16.57 17.90 15.85
CA VAL A 179 15.43 18.63 16.40
C VAL A 179 14.25 18.68 15.42
N SER A 180 14.52 18.75 14.11
CA SER A 180 13.50 18.73 13.06
C SER A 180 12.64 17.46 13.08
N GLU A 181 13.19 16.32 13.53
CA GLU A 181 12.44 15.07 13.62
C GLU A 181 11.31 15.10 14.65
N PHE A 182 11.46 15.90 15.70
CA PHE A 182 10.38 16.13 16.66
C PHE A 182 9.24 16.96 16.07
N LEU A 183 9.55 17.87 15.14
CA LEU A 183 8.55 18.71 14.49
C LEU A 183 7.62 17.89 13.58
N TYR A 184 8.08 16.75 13.05
CA TYR A 184 7.25 15.93 12.17
C TYR A 184 5.91 15.55 12.82
N ALA A 185 5.90 14.96 14.01
CA ALA A 185 4.67 14.58 14.69
C ALA A 185 3.79 15.79 15.05
N MET A 186 4.41 16.94 15.33
CA MET A 186 3.68 18.19 15.62
C MET A 186 3.02 18.75 14.35
N MET A 187 3.66 18.63 13.19
CA MET A 187 3.08 19.02 11.91
C MET A 187 1.90 18.13 11.54
N GLN A 188 2.02 16.81 11.71
CA GLN A 188 0.91 15.88 11.52
C GLN A 188 -0.25 16.16 12.52
N ALA A 189 0.07 16.55 13.75
CA ALA A 189 -0.94 16.98 14.71
C ALA A 189 -1.64 18.27 14.25
N TYR A 190 -0.91 19.21 13.66
CA TYR A 190 -1.49 20.43 13.11
C TYR A 190 -2.38 20.13 11.89
N ASP A 191 -2.06 19.12 11.07
CA ASP A 191 -2.94 18.66 9.99
C ASP A 191 -4.32 18.25 10.54
N ALA A 192 -4.35 17.44 11.61
CA ALA A 192 -5.58 17.05 12.28
C ALA A 192 -6.39 18.24 12.81
N HIS A 193 -5.71 19.18 13.44
CA HIS A 193 -6.30 20.42 13.94
C HIS A 193 -6.86 21.29 12.81
N HIS A 194 -6.09 21.52 11.75
CA HIS A 194 -6.47 22.32 10.58
C HIS A 194 -7.68 21.74 9.85
N LEU A 195 -7.68 20.44 9.60
CA LEU A 195 -8.77 19.72 8.96
C LEU A 195 -9.99 19.57 9.88
N GLN A 196 -9.86 19.90 11.17
CA GLN A 196 -10.87 19.66 12.19
C GLN A 196 -11.37 18.21 12.13
N ALA A 197 -10.44 17.28 12.03
CA ALA A 197 -10.72 15.89 11.73
C ALA A 197 -11.53 15.21 12.84
N ASP A 198 -12.56 14.45 12.44
CA ASP A 198 -13.29 13.55 13.33
C ASP A 198 -12.57 12.21 13.48
N VAL A 199 -11.92 11.73 12.40
CA VAL A 199 -11.20 10.46 12.37
C VAL A 199 -9.91 10.62 11.58
N GLN A 200 -8.81 10.11 12.15
CA GLN A 200 -7.54 9.93 11.43
C GLN A 200 -7.20 8.45 11.31
N ILE A 201 -6.82 8.02 10.12
CA ILE A 201 -6.38 6.66 9.82
C ILE A 201 -4.86 6.63 9.67
N GLY A 202 -4.21 5.59 10.19
CA GLY A 202 -2.77 5.36 10.02
C GLY A 202 -2.38 3.92 10.29
N GLY A 203 -1.12 3.56 10.02
CA GLY A 203 -0.56 2.29 10.48
C GLY A 203 -0.35 2.27 12.00
N THR A 204 -0.19 1.09 12.58
CA THR A 204 0.13 0.94 14.02
C THR A 204 1.42 1.65 14.41
N ASP A 205 2.36 1.77 13.48
CA ASP A 205 3.60 2.55 13.65
C ASP A 205 3.36 4.06 13.78
N GLN A 206 2.21 4.57 13.33
CA GLN A 206 1.81 5.97 13.40
C GLN A 206 1.08 6.35 14.69
N THR A 207 0.85 5.41 15.61
CA THR A 207 0.03 5.60 16.82
C THR A 207 0.43 6.87 17.61
N PHE A 208 1.73 7.10 17.80
CA PHE A 208 2.21 8.29 18.51
C PHE A 208 1.80 9.58 17.78
N ASN A 209 1.99 9.64 16.47
CA ASN A 209 1.68 10.82 15.67
C ASN A 209 0.16 11.11 15.67
N LEU A 210 -0.67 10.06 15.58
CA LEU A 210 -2.13 10.18 15.65
C LEU A 210 -2.58 10.73 17.03
N LEU A 211 -2.01 10.21 18.11
CA LEU A 211 -2.31 10.66 19.48
C LEU A 211 -1.83 12.09 19.74
N ALA A 212 -0.73 12.53 19.12
CA ALA A 212 -0.29 13.92 19.18
C ALA A 212 -1.35 14.86 18.56
N GLY A 213 -2.04 14.42 17.49
CA GLY A 213 -3.17 15.15 16.90
C GLY A 213 -4.32 15.35 17.89
N ARG A 214 -4.68 14.30 18.63
CA ARG A 214 -5.70 14.39 19.69
C ARG A 214 -5.33 15.41 20.77
N GLN A 215 -4.06 15.36 21.23
CA GLN A 215 -3.55 16.29 22.26
C GLN A 215 -3.64 17.74 21.80
N LEU A 216 -3.30 18.04 20.54
CA LEU A 216 -3.39 19.40 20.01
C LEU A 216 -4.84 19.86 19.85
N GLN A 217 -5.72 19.00 19.36
CA GLN A 217 -7.15 19.32 19.24
C GLN A 217 -7.75 19.66 20.61
N GLU A 218 -7.49 18.84 21.63
CA GLU A 218 -7.95 19.08 22.99
C GLU A 218 -7.41 20.41 23.56
N ALA A 219 -6.11 20.67 23.36
CA ALA A 219 -5.47 21.93 23.79
C ALA A 219 -5.99 23.17 23.02
N SER A 220 -6.70 22.97 21.93
CA SER A 220 -7.28 24.01 21.07
C SER A 220 -8.82 24.05 21.12
N ASP A 221 -9.41 23.50 22.19
CA ASP A 221 -10.86 23.40 22.36
C ASP A 221 -11.62 22.69 21.22
N GLN A 222 -10.93 21.82 20.48
CA GLN A 222 -11.54 20.92 19.52
C GLN A 222 -11.79 19.56 20.14
N ARG A 223 -12.85 18.89 19.69
CA ARG A 223 -13.09 17.50 20.10
C ARG A 223 -12.00 16.59 19.54
N PRO A 224 -11.26 15.83 20.38
CA PRO A 224 -10.16 14.99 19.92
C PRO A 224 -10.62 13.94 18.90
N GLN A 225 -9.91 13.77 17.80
CA GLN A 225 -10.21 12.80 16.74
C GLN A 225 -10.16 11.35 17.22
N VAL A 226 -10.90 10.49 16.56
CA VAL A 226 -10.73 9.03 16.67
C VAL A 226 -9.49 8.62 15.88
N CYS A 227 -8.59 7.88 16.51
CA CYS A 227 -7.41 7.33 15.86
C CYS A 227 -7.67 5.88 15.48
N LEU A 228 -7.88 5.59 14.20
CA LEU A 228 -8.01 4.22 13.71
C LEU A 228 -6.67 3.73 13.18
N THR A 229 -6.06 2.80 13.90
CA THR A 229 -4.81 2.18 13.50
C THR A 229 -5.04 0.85 12.81
N LEU A 230 -4.24 0.58 11.79
CA LEU A 230 -4.30 -0.60 10.94
C LEU A 230 -2.96 -1.35 11.03
N PRO A 231 -2.96 -2.68 10.99
CA PRO A 231 -1.73 -3.45 10.99
C PRO A 231 -0.86 -3.12 9.77
N ILE A 232 0.43 -3.30 9.93
CA ILE A 232 1.39 -3.15 8.84
C ILE A 232 1.38 -4.44 8.03
N LEU A 233 0.95 -4.34 6.78
CA LEU A 233 0.87 -5.50 5.88
C LEU A 233 2.24 -6.17 5.72
N VAL A 234 2.31 -7.47 5.97
CA VAL A 234 3.51 -8.26 5.72
C VAL A 234 3.76 -8.41 4.22
N GLY A 235 5.03 -8.52 3.82
CA GLY A 235 5.40 -8.74 2.42
C GLY A 235 5.18 -10.18 1.96
N THR A 236 5.58 -10.46 0.72
CA THR A 236 5.51 -11.80 0.13
C THR A 236 6.39 -12.84 0.82
N ASP A 237 7.32 -12.39 1.67
CA ASP A 237 8.16 -13.22 2.55
C ASP A 237 7.42 -13.71 3.82
N GLY A 238 6.28 -13.08 4.15
CA GLY A 238 5.38 -13.47 5.24
C GLY A 238 5.82 -13.09 6.66
N HIS A 239 6.88 -12.32 6.83
CA HIS A 239 7.38 -11.94 8.16
C HIS A 239 7.90 -10.52 8.28
N GLN A 240 8.42 -9.94 7.19
CA GLN A 240 8.82 -8.53 7.19
C GLN A 240 7.70 -7.65 6.65
N LYS A 241 7.64 -6.41 7.11
CA LYS A 241 6.70 -5.43 6.52
C LYS A 241 6.92 -5.33 5.03
N MET A 242 5.85 -5.16 4.28
CA MET A 242 5.93 -4.96 2.84
C MET A 242 6.71 -3.68 2.53
N SER A 243 7.78 -3.81 1.77
CA SER A 243 8.65 -2.69 1.39
C SER A 243 9.41 -2.95 0.10
N LYS A 244 9.54 -1.91 -0.73
CA LYS A 244 10.42 -1.95 -1.91
C LYS A 244 11.89 -2.22 -1.55
N SER A 245 12.35 -1.72 -0.39
CA SER A 245 13.73 -1.91 0.07
C SER A 245 14.05 -3.36 0.40
N TYR A 246 13.05 -4.15 0.78
CA TYR A 246 13.19 -5.57 1.07
C TYR A 246 12.91 -6.46 -0.14
N GLY A 247 12.40 -5.89 -1.25
CA GLY A 247 12.05 -6.66 -2.44
C GLY A 247 10.83 -7.58 -2.28
N ASN A 248 10.09 -7.47 -1.17
CA ASN A 248 8.95 -8.29 -0.78
C ASN A 248 7.59 -7.63 -1.06
N TYR A 249 7.56 -6.64 -1.95
CA TYR A 249 6.37 -5.84 -2.21
C TYR A 249 5.60 -6.31 -3.45
N ILE A 250 4.30 -5.97 -3.47
CA ILE A 250 3.41 -6.08 -4.62
C ILE A 250 3.02 -4.65 -4.99
N GLY A 251 3.50 -4.16 -6.16
CA GLY A 251 3.20 -2.82 -6.66
C GLY A 251 1.78 -2.75 -7.21
N ILE A 252 1.09 -1.63 -6.99
CA ILE A 252 -0.29 -1.47 -7.50
C ILE A 252 -0.35 -1.13 -8.99
N THR A 253 0.79 -0.82 -9.60
CA THR A 253 0.94 -0.53 -11.05
C THR A 253 1.59 -1.69 -11.81
N GLU A 254 1.79 -2.84 -11.18
CA GLU A 254 2.31 -4.04 -11.84
C GLU A 254 1.29 -4.62 -12.82
N THR A 255 1.77 -5.41 -13.80
CA THR A 255 0.86 -6.09 -14.73
C THR A 255 -0.09 -7.04 -13.98
N PRO A 256 -1.29 -7.33 -14.48
CA PRO A 256 -2.22 -8.26 -13.85
C PRO A 256 -1.59 -9.62 -13.52
N SER A 257 -0.81 -10.17 -14.43
CA SER A 257 -0.14 -11.47 -14.26
C SER A 257 0.97 -11.44 -13.21
N ASP A 258 1.77 -10.35 -13.15
CA ASP A 258 2.82 -10.19 -12.13
C ASP A 258 2.20 -10.00 -10.75
N MET A 259 1.17 -9.14 -10.65
CA MET A 259 0.44 -8.91 -9.40
C MET A 259 -0.16 -10.23 -8.87
N PHE A 260 -0.89 -10.96 -9.71
CA PHE A 260 -1.47 -12.25 -9.37
C PHE A 260 -0.40 -13.25 -8.92
N GLY A 261 0.68 -13.38 -9.68
CA GLY A 261 1.79 -14.29 -9.38
C GLY A 261 2.47 -13.98 -8.04
N LYS A 262 2.63 -12.70 -7.70
CA LYS A 262 3.17 -12.28 -6.41
C LYS A 262 2.20 -12.56 -5.25
N VAL A 263 0.90 -12.36 -5.43
CA VAL A 263 -0.11 -12.75 -4.44
C VAL A 263 -0.06 -14.24 -4.17
N MET A 264 0.12 -15.08 -5.20
CA MET A 264 0.28 -16.53 -5.03
C MET A 264 1.51 -16.93 -4.21
N SER A 265 2.52 -16.06 -4.07
CA SER A 265 3.71 -16.31 -3.24
C SER A 265 3.52 -15.95 -1.76
N VAL A 266 2.45 -15.25 -1.40
CA VAL A 266 2.11 -14.92 -0.02
C VAL A 266 1.91 -16.22 0.79
N PRO A 267 2.45 -16.34 2.02
CA PRO A 267 2.30 -17.55 2.82
C PRO A 267 0.84 -17.79 3.25
N ASP A 268 0.50 -19.05 3.46
CA ASP A 268 -0.87 -19.45 3.80
C ASP A 268 -1.38 -18.78 5.09
N SER A 269 -0.48 -18.52 6.05
CA SER A 269 -0.80 -17.84 7.31
C SER A 269 -1.28 -16.40 7.14
N ALA A 270 -0.95 -15.74 6.03
CA ALA A 270 -1.33 -14.35 5.78
C ALA A 270 -2.60 -14.21 4.91
N ILE A 271 -3.19 -15.31 4.44
CA ILE A 271 -4.34 -15.29 3.51
C ILE A 271 -5.50 -14.45 4.07
N ILE A 272 -5.93 -14.71 5.30
CA ILE A 272 -7.09 -14.02 5.90
C ILE A 272 -6.78 -12.56 6.18
N GLU A 273 -5.55 -12.26 6.63
CA GLU A 273 -5.11 -10.88 6.81
C GLU A 273 -5.18 -10.08 5.50
N TYR A 274 -4.69 -10.66 4.39
CA TYR A 274 -4.75 -10.02 3.08
C TYR A 274 -6.20 -9.83 2.59
N PHE A 275 -7.07 -10.83 2.76
CA PHE A 275 -8.49 -10.64 2.46
C PHE A 275 -9.08 -9.46 3.23
N THR A 276 -8.78 -9.37 4.53
CA THR A 276 -9.30 -8.34 5.42
C THR A 276 -8.81 -6.94 5.06
N LEU A 277 -7.53 -6.80 4.72
CA LEU A 277 -6.88 -5.50 4.60
C LEU A 277 -6.91 -4.93 3.18
N VAL A 278 -6.86 -5.78 2.15
CA VAL A 278 -6.62 -5.30 0.77
C VAL A 278 -7.68 -5.74 -0.25
N THR A 279 -8.76 -6.43 0.17
CA THR A 279 -9.87 -6.78 -0.74
C THR A 279 -11.16 -6.06 -0.40
N PRO A 280 -12.12 -5.95 -1.34
CA PRO A 280 -13.44 -5.34 -1.09
C PRO A 280 -14.43 -6.28 -0.40
N LEU A 281 -14.05 -7.49 -0.04
CA LEU A 281 -14.97 -8.46 0.55
C LEU A 281 -15.52 -7.98 1.89
N SER A 282 -16.75 -8.38 2.19
CA SER A 282 -17.38 -8.09 3.48
C SER A 282 -16.73 -8.90 4.62
N PRO A 283 -16.78 -8.43 5.86
CA PRO A 283 -16.30 -9.23 7.00
C PRO A 283 -16.93 -10.62 7.05
N SER A 284 -18.21 -10.75 6.75
CA SER A 284 -18.92 -12.05 6.73
C SER A 284 -18.41 -13.00 5.64
N ASP A 285 -18.04 -12.48 4.47
CA ASP A 285 -17.43 -13.31 3.41
C ASP A 285 -16.04 -13.80 3.82
N ILE A 286 -15.27 -12.93 4.47
CA ILE A 286 -13.92 -13.27 4.96
C ILE A 286 -13.98 -14.32 6.07
N ASP A 287 -14.92 -14.17 7.01
CA ASP A 287 -15.16 -15.15 8.07
C ASP A 287 -15.54 -16.52 7.48
N ALA A 288 -16.40 -16.52 6.45
CA ALA A 288 -16.78 -17.74 5.75
C ALA A 288 -15.57 -18.42 5.05
N ILE A 289 -14.67 -17.63 4.45
CA ILE A 289 -13.42 -18.15 3.86
C ILE A 289 -12.54 -18.76 4.96
N GLY A 290 -12.37 -18.07 6.09
CA GLY A 290 -11.57 -18.54 7.22
C GLY A 290 -12.09 -19.88 7.76
N ALA A 291 -13.39 -19.95 8.01
CA ALA A 291 -14.05 -21.17 8.47
C ALA A 291 -13.90 -22.33 7.47
N ALA A 292 -13.98 -22.06 6.16
CA ALA A 292 -13.81 -23.09 5.14
C ALA A 292 -12.36 -23.61 5.06
N ILE A 293 -11.36 -22.75 5.27
CA ILE A 293 -9.94 -23.14 5.34
C ILE A 293 -9.71 -24.01 6.59
N GLU A 294 -10.20 -23.60 7.76
CA GLU A 294 -10.08 -24.33 9.02
C GLU A 294 -10.77 -25.71 8.94
N ALA A 295 -11.95 -25.77 8.36
CA ALA A 295 -12.69 -27.01 8.12
C ALA A 295 -12.09 -27.87 6.99
N ARG A 296 -11.04 -27.41 6.30
CA ARG A 296 -10.41 -28.06 5.15
C ARG A 296 -11.36 -28.33 3.97
N THR A 297 -12.43 -27.57 3.84
CA THR A 297 -13.35 -27.59 2.69
C THR A 297 -12.88 -26.67 1.58
N LEU A 298 -12.00 -25.71 1.86
CA LEU A 298 -11.30 -24.85 0.92
C LEU A 298 -9.78 -25.03 1.08
N ALA A 299 -9.11 -25.46 0.02
CA ALA A 299 -7.65 -25.59 0.05
C ALA A 299 -6.98 -24.21 0.07
N PRO A 300 -5.87 -24.00 0.84
CA PRO A 300 -5.15 -22.72 0.87
C PRO A 300 -4.76 -22.22 -0.53
N MET A 301 -4.39 -23.09 -1.45
CA MET A 301 -4.08 -22.75 -2.84
C MET A 301 -5.27 -22.11 -3.55
N ASP A 302 -6.48 -22.66 -3.37
CA ASP A 302 -7.69 -22.11 -4.01
C ASP A 302 -8.14 -20.82 -3.34
N ALA A 303 -7.95 -20.69 -2.02
CA ALA A 303 -8.14 -19.43 -1.31
C ALA A 303 -7.19 -18.34 -1.83
N LYS A 304 -5.89 -18.66 -2.05
CA LYS A 304 -4.93 -17.72 -2.64
C LYS A 304 -5.27 -17.33 -4.07
N LYS A 305 -5.77 -18.26 -4.89
CA LYS A 305 -6.23 -17.93 -6.25
C LYS A 305 -7.39 -16.92 -6.21
N ARG A 306 -8.36 -17.13 -5.30
CA ARG A 306 -9.43 -16.17 -5.07
C ARG A 306 -8.88 -14.83 -4.59
N LEU A 307 -7.95 -14.85 -3.64
CA LEU A 307 -7.28 -13.63 -3.15
C LEU A 307 -6.58 -12.88 -4.28
N GLY A 308 -5.81 -13.58 -5.12
CA GLY A 308 -5.14 -13.00 -6.28
C GLY A 308 -6.11 -12.36 -7.27
N GLU A 309 -7.24 -13.03 -7.52
CA GLU A 309 -8.30 -12.53 -8.39
C GLU A 309 -8.97 -11.28 -7.81
N GLU A 310 -9.32 -11.28 -6.50
CA GLU A 310 -9.91 -10.12 -5.84
C GLU A 310 -8.97 -8.91 -5.82
N ILE A 311 -7.68 -9.11 -5.49
CA ILE A 311 -6.70 -8.02 -5.47
C ILE A 311 -6.46 -7.48 -6.88
N THR A 312 -6.23 -8.35 -7.87
CA THR A 312 -5.98 -7.93 -9.25
C THR A 312 -7.17 -7.16 -9.82
N ALA A 313 -8.39 -7.57 -9.49
CA ALA A 313 -9.61 -6.88 -9.95
C ALA A 313 -9.75 -5.45 -9.38
N VAL A 314 -9.20 -5.16 -8.19
CA VAL A 314 -9.23 -3.81 -7.61
C VAL A 314 -8.39 -2.82 -8.43
N PHE A 315 -7.23 -3.25 -8.93
CA PHE A 315 -6.27 -2.36 -9.58
C PHE A 315 -6.36 -2.39 -11.12
N HIS A 316 -7.03 -3.39 -11.67
CA HIS A 316 -7.20 -3.56 -13.12
C HIS A 316 -8.70 -3.73 -13.45
N SER A 317 -9.11 -4.92 -13.85
CA SER A 317 -10.51 -5.26 -14.05
C SER A 317 -10.78 -6.72 -13.65
N ARG A 318 -12.05 -7.08 -13.52
CA ARG A 318 -12.42 -8.47 -13.22
C ARG A 318 -11.98 -9.41 -14.35
N GLU A 319 -12.09 -8.97 -15.59
CA GLU A 319 -11.66 -9.72 -16.78
C GLU A 319 -10.16 -9.97 -16.75
N ALA A 320 -9.35 -8.92 -16.53
CA ALA A 320 -7.90 -9.02 -16.40
C ALA A 320 -7.46 -9.94 -15.24
N ALA A 321 -8.22 -9.95 -14.15
CA ALA A 321 -7.96 -10.82 -13.01
C ALA A 321 -8.22 -12.31 -13.34
N ILE A 322 -9.29 -12.60 -14.09
CA ILE A 322 -9.62 -13.94 -14.56
C ILE A 322 -8.54 -14.44 -15.55
N GLU A 323 -8.10 -13.58 -16.47
CA GLU A 323 -7.03 -13.89 -17.41
C GLU A 323 -5.70 -14.15 -16.70
N ALA A 324 -5.35 -13.32 -15.70
CA ALA A 324 -4.15 -13.50 -14.90
C ALA A 324 -4.17 -14.82 -14.12
N ARG A 325 -5.32 -15.21 -13.58
CA ARG A 325 -5.51 -16.53 -12.95
C ARG A 325 -5.32 -17.66 -13.94
N ALA A 326 -5.97 -17.59 -15.10
CA ALA A 326 -5.86 -18.62 -16.13
C ALA A 326 -4.40 -18.76 -16.61
N TYR A 327 -3.71 -17.63 -16.81
CA TYR A 327 -2.30 -17.59 -17.15
C TYR A 327 -1.42 -18.27 -16.07
N PHE A 328 -1.66 -17.95 -14.79
CA PHE A 328 -0.94 -18.59 -13.68
C PHE A 328 -1.18 -20.11 -13.65
N GLU A 329 -2.43 -20.55 -13.80
CA GLU A 329 -2.77 -21.98 -13.81
C GLU A 329 -2.12 -22.73 -14.99
N ALA A 330 -2.08 -22.13 -16.18
CA ALA A 330 -1.41 -22.71 -17.33
C ALA A 330 0.11 -22.77 -17.13
N THR A 331 0.73 -21.63 -16.85
CA THR A 331 2.20 -21.50 -16.93
C THR A 331 2.91 -22.02 -15.67
N VAL A 332 2.33 -21.85 -14.49
CA VAL A 332 2.97 -22.22 -13.22
C VAL A 332 2.54 -23.59 -12.72
N GLN A 333 1.24 -23.89 -12.74
CA GLN A 333 0.73 -25.16 -12.24
C GLN A 333 0.86 -26.29 -13.25
N ARG A 334 0.40 -26.07 -14.50
CA ARG A 334 0.50 -27.09 -15.57
C ARG A 334 1.83 -27.06 -16.33
N LYS A 335 2.62 -25.96 -16.13
CA LYS A 335 3.91 -25.74 -16.82
C LYS A 335 3.78 -25.70 -18.35
N GLU A 336 2.65 -25.28 -18.82
CA GLU A 336 2.37 -25.08 -20.24
C GLU A 336 3.06 -23.81 -20.73
N THR A 337 3.47 -23.81 -22.01
CA THR A 337 3.90 -22.58 -22.67
C THR A 337 2.65 -21.81 -23.06
N PRO A 338 2.51 -20.50 -22.74
CA PRO A 338 1.32 -19.73 -23.09
C PRO A 338 1.22 -19.59 -24.62
N ASP A 339 0.00 -19.69 -25.15
CA ASP A 339 -0.25 -19.52 -26.60
C ASP A 339 0.05 -18.08 -27.03
N GLU A 340 -0.29 -17.10 -26.21
CA GLU A 340 0.05 -15.69 -26.39
C GLU A 340 1.23 -15.31 -25.50
N MET A 341 2.31 -14.86 -26.12
CA MET A 341 3.50 -14.37 -25.44
C MET A 341 4.11 -13.19 -26.19
N PRO A 342 4.89 -12.32 -25.52
CA PRO A 342 5.62 -11.26 -26.20
C PRO A 342 6.44 -11.80 -27.36
N GLU A 343 6.42 -11.09 -28.49
CA GLU A 343 7.16 -11.45 -29.70
C GLU A 343 8.33 -10.49 -29.88
N HIS A 344 9.46 -11.03 -30.36
CA HIS A 344 10.61 -10.23 -30.74
C HIS A 344 11.05 -10.63 -32.16
N ALA A 345 11.04 -9.63 -33.04
CA ALA A 345 11.38 -9.83 -34.45
C ALA A 345 12.91 -9.79 -34.66
N VAL A 346 13.44 -10.80 -35.36
CA VAL A 346 14.87 -10.87 -35.70
C VAL A 346 15.11 -11.20 -37.15
N LEU A 347 16.23 -10.76 -37.70
CA LEU A 347 16.72 -11.13 -39.01
C LEU A 347 17.63 -12.37 -38.88
N GLY A 348 17.07 -13.56 -39.14
CA GLY A 348 17.82 -14.83 -39.08
C GLY A 348 18.03 -15.32 -37.65
N ARG A 349 19.21 -15.92 -37.36
CA ARG A 349 19.57 -16.38 -36.00
C ARG A 349 20.43 -15.35 -35.30
N VAL A 350 20.14 -15.09 -34.03
CA VAL A 350 20.84 -14.13 -33.18
C VAL A 350 21.22 -14.79 -31.84
N ALA A 351 22.22 -14.27 -31.17
CA ALA A 351 22.59 -14.77 -29.84
C ALA A 351 21.42 -14.63 -28.84
N LEU A 352 21.13 -15.68 -28.08
CA LEU A 352 20.08 -15.72 -27.05
C LEU A 352 20.15 -14.51 -26.10
N ALA A 353 21.36 -14.16 -25.68
CA ALA A 353 21.58 -13.04 -24.78
C ALA A 353 21.16 -11.69 -25.39
N ASP A 354 21.44 -11.49 -26.68
CA ASP A 354 21.07 -10.26 -27.40
C ASP A 354 19.55 -10.19 -27.60
N ALA A 355 18.93 -11.27 -28.07
CA ALA A 355 17.47 -11.34 -28.22
C ALA A 355 16.72 -11.03 -26.93
N LEU A 356 17.14 -11.60 -25.80
CA LEU A 356 16.52 -11.36 -24.50
C LEU A 356 16.72 -9.93 -23.99
N ARG A 357 17.85 -9.30 -24.27
CA ARG A 357 18.15 -7.92 -23.90
C ARG A 357 17.37 -6.92 -24.78
N GLU A 358 17.35 -7.13 -26.11
CA GLU A 358 16.64 -6.27 -27.06
C GLU A 358 15.13 -6.33 -26.85
N ALA A 359 14.59 -7.50 -26.51
CA ALA A 359 13.22 -7.68 -26.07
C ALA A 359 12.92 -7.14 -24.65
N ALA A 360 13.92 -6.54 -23.96
CA ALA A 360 13.81 -6.05 -22.58
C ALA A 360 13.37 -7.11 -21.54
N VAL A 361 13.53 -8.38 -21.83
CA VAL A 361 13.23 -9.49 -20.91
C VAL A 361 14.26 -9.59 -19.80
N VAL A 362 15.51 -9.19 -20.09
CA VAL A 362 16.63 -9.11 -19.15
C VAL A 362 17.34 -7.76 -19.26
N LYS A 363 18.01 -7.36 -18.18
CA LYS A 363 18.68 -6.05 -18.13
C LYS A 363 20.14 -6.08 -18.64
N SER A 364 20.77 -7.25 -18.63
CA SER A 364 22.18 -7.40 -19.04
C SER A 364 22.55 -8.84 -19.39
N ASN A 365 23.64 -9.02 -20.17
CA ASN A 365 24.20 -10.33 -20.46
C ASN A 365 24.66 -11.08 -19.20
N GLY A 366 25.06 -10.37 -18.14
CA GLY A 366 25.39 -10.96 -16.85
C GLY A 366 24.17 -11.61 -16.17
N GLU A 367 22.99 -11.04 -16.36
CA GLU A 367 21.72 -11.65 -15.89
C GLU A 367 21.42 -12.95 -16.67
N VAL A 368 21.60 -12.93 -17.98
CA VAL A 368 21.39 -14.14 -18.84
C VAL A 368 22.30 -15.27 -18.37
N ARG A 369 23.59 -14.98 -18.19
CA ARG A 369 24.57 -15.97 -17.73
C ARG A 369 24.18 -16.58 -16.38
N ARG A 370 23.82 -15.75 -15.41
CA ARG A 370 23.37 -16.22 -14.08
C ARG A 370 22.13 -17.09 -14.17
N LEU A 371 21.16 -16.72 -15.03
CA LEU A 371 19.93 -17.50 -15.25
C LEU A 371 20.24 -18.84 -15.91
N ALA A 372 21.18 -18.90 -16.87
CA ALA A 372 21.63 -20.13 -17.48
C ALA A 372 22.31 -21.06 -16.45
N GLU A 373 23.25 -20.53 -15.64
CA GLU A 373 23.92 -21.27 -14.57
C GLU A 373 22.92 -21.83 -13.53
N GLN A 374 21.82 -21.12 -13.27
CA GLN A 374 20.73 -21.54 -12.38
C GLN A 374 19.73 -22.52 -13.05
N GLY A 375 19.93 -22.87 -14.32
CA GLY A 375 18.99 -23.70 -15.09
C GLY A 375 17.61 -23.07 -15.26
N ALA A 376 17.54 -21.74 -15.26
CA ALA A 376 16.33 -20.95 -15.36
C ALA A 376 16.02 -20.49 -16.80
N LEU A 377 16.82 -20.89 -17.79
CA LEU A 377 16.56 -20.66 -19.21
C LEU A 377 16.09 -21.97 -19.88
N VAL A 378 15.03 -21.87 -20.68
CA VAL A 378 14.49 -22.97 -21.45
C VAL A 378 14.22 -22.44 -22.88
N VAL A 379 14.66 -23.16 -23.91
CA VAL A 379 14.38 -22.85 -25.31
C VAL A 379 13.71 -24.07 -25.90
N ASN A 380 12.53 -23.89 -26.50
CA ASN A 380 11.73 -24.96 -27.10
C ASN A 380 11.49 -26.16 -26.15
N GLY A 381 11.27 -25.89 -24.86
CA GLY A 381 11.05 -26.91 -23.84
C GLY A 381 12.32 -27.52 -23.25
N GLU A 382 13.51 -27.24 -23.77
CA GLU A 382 14.78 -27.77 -23.31
C GLU A 382 15.54 -26.76 -22.44
N LYS A 383 16.10 -27.22 -21.31
CA LYS A 383 16.92 -26.38 -20.45
C LYS A 383 18.24 -26.03 -21.15
N VAL A 384 18.55 -24.74 -21.10
CA VAL A 384 19.78 -24.17 -21.65
C VAL A 384 20.72 -23.76 -20.53
N THR A 385 21.92 -24.35 -20.56
CA THR A 385 23.00 -24.01 -19.64
C THR A 385 24.11 -23.18 -20.31
N ASP A 386 24.21 -23.25 -21.63
CA ASP A 386 25.08 -22.43 -22.45
C ASP A 386 24.29 -21.19 -22.94
N PHE A 387 24.65 -20.01 -22.46
CA PHE A 387 24.01 -18.74 -22.85
C PHE A 387 24.49 -18.22 -24.22
N ASN A 388 25.50 -18.85 -24.85
CA ASN A 388 26.02 -18.46 -26.17
C ASN A 388 25.28 -19.12 -27.34
N ILE A 389 24.20 -19.84 -27.11
CA ILE A 389 23.39 -20.42 -28.18
C ILE A 389 22.70 -19.34 -29.01
N GLU A 390 22.42 -19.67 -30.26
CA GLU A 390 21.63 -18.83 -31.13
C GLU A 390 20.16 -19.26 -31.16
N VAL A 391 19.27 -18.25 -31.20
CA VAL A 391 17.83 -18.43 -31.39
C VAL A 391 17.36 -17.74 -32.64
N GLY A 392 16.30 -18.22 -33.25
CA GLY A 392 15.77 -17.67 -34.50
C GLY A 392 14.24 -17.77 -34.59
N PRO A 393 13.65 -17.33 -35.71
CA PRO A 393 12.19 -17.34 -35.89
C PRO A 393 11.57 -18.72 -35.62
N GLY A 394 10.54 -18.73 -34.76
CA GLY A 394 9.85 -19.94 -34.32
C GLY A 394 10.33 -20.46 -32.97
N ASP A 395 11.46 -19.95 -32.43
CA ASP A 395 11.94 -20.39 -31.13
C ASP A 395 11.11 -19.73 -29.98
N GLU A 396 10.73 -20.54 -29.00
CA GLU A 396 10.06 -20.13 -27.78
C GLU A 396 11.01 -20.21 -26.60
N ILE A 397 11.15 -19.08 -25.89
CA ILE A 397 12.10 -18.93 -24.81
C ILE A 397 11.34 -18.69 -23.51
N ARG A 398 11.65 -19.49 -22.45
CA ARG A 398 11.20 -19.23 -21.10
C ARG A 398 12.37 -18.79 -20.23
N VAL A 399 12.20 -17.66 -19.55
CA VAL A 399 13.18 -17.04 -18.66
C VAL A 399 12.67 -17.03 -17.23
N GLY A 400 13.24 -17.90 -16.41
CA GLY A 400 12.73 -18.11 -15.04
C GLY A 400 11.39 -18.84 -15.03
N ARG A 401 10.50 -18.41 -14.11
CA ARG A 401 9.19 -19.08 -13.94
C ARG A 401 8.07 -18.47 -14.78
N HIS A 402 8.17 -17.18 -15.14
CA HIS A 402 7.02 -16.40 -15.57
C HIS A 402 7.26 -15.52 -16.79
N ARG A 403 8.48 -15.45 -17.35
CA ARG A 403 8.79 -14.65 -18.53
C ARG A 403 8.93 -15.54 -19.73
N PHE A 404 8.17 -15.25 -20.79
CA PHE A 404 8.18 -15.96 -22.05
C PHE A 404 8.44 -14.98 -23.18
N LEU A 405 9.05 -15.46 -24.25
CA LEU A 405 9.35 -14.70 -25.45
C LEU A 405 9.30 -15.64 -26.68
N ARG A 406 8.58 -15.24 -27.71
CA ARG A 406 8.63 -15.92 -29.02
C ARG A 406 9.48 -15.11 -29.98
N ILE A 407 10.40 -15.78 -30.66
CA ILE A 407 11.18 -15.17 -31.73
C ILE A 407 10.41 -15.27 -33.03
N VAL A 408 10.21 -14.15 -33.71
CA VAL A 408 9.51 -14.09 -35.01
C VAL A 408 10.43 -13.51 -36.06
N ALA A 409 10.12 -13.78 -37.35
CA ALA A 409 10.84 -13.18 -38.45
C ALA A 409 10.48 -11.68 -38.57
N GLN A 410 11.51 -10.86 -38.83
CA GLN A 410 11.33 -9.44 -39.11
C GLN A 410 10.75 -9.23 -40.52
#